data_2a093ffeb2f13aa357559cb426911348
#
_entry.id   2a093ffeb2f13aa357559cb426911348
#
_cell.length_a   1.000
_cell.length_b   1.000
_cell.length_c   1.000
_cell.angle_alpha   90.00
_cell.angle_beta   90.00
_cell.angle_gamma   90.00
#
_symmetry.space_group_name_H-M   'P 1'
#
loop_
_entity.id
_entity.type
_entity.pdbx_description
1 polymer ?
#
loop_
_entity_poly.entity_id
_entity_poly.type
_entity_poly.pdbx_seq_one_letter_code
_entity_poly.pdbx_strand_id
1 'polypeptide(L)'
;NGTATTDQSMIGMVFADERPEHLVSVHGIAQPRLAIPPGADNHEVVATQPISRETTILAFFPHMHLRGKAFKYEAVLPGGDTQTLLDIPRYDFNWQLSYRLAEPLTLPAGSTIRVTAWYDNSDKN
;
A
#
# COMPACT_ATOMS: atom_id res chain seq x y z
N ASN A 1 16.62 13.34 14.20
CA ASN A 1 17.33 14.20 13.25
C ASN A 1 18.14 15.32 13.90
N GLY A 2 17.86 15.71 15.11
CA GLY A 2 18.71 16.58 15.93
C GLY A 2 18.85 18.05 15.54
N THR A 3 18.28 18.47 14.40
CA THR A 3 18.32 19.87 13.96
C THR A 3 16.98 20.54 14.16
N ALA A 4 16.96 21.65 14.88
CA ALA A 4 15.75 22.45 15.02
C ALA A 4 15.38 23.08 13.67
N THR A 5 14.11 22.94 13.29
CA THR A 5 13.57 23.53 12.07
C THR A 5 12.15 24.02 12.33
N THR A 6 11.67 24.91 11.48
CA THR A 6 10.28 25.37 11.49
C THR A 6 9.57 24.87 10.24
N ASP A 7 8.32 24.54 10.39
CA ASP A 7 7.42 24.14 9.30
C ASP A 7 6.16 24.99 9.32
N GLN A 8 5.60 25.23 8.14
CA GLN A 8 4.33 25.92 7.96
C GLN A 8 3.49 25.14 6.96
N SER A 9 2.84 24.08 7.46
CA SER A 9 1.97 23.24 6.62
C SER A 9 0.62 23.89 6.38
N MET A 10 0.04 23.64 5.21
CA MET A 10 -1.31 24.06 4.85
C MET A 10 -2.10 22.86 4.32
N ILE A 11 -3.38 22.84 4.61
CA ILE A 11 -4.33 21.86 4.07
C ILE A 11 -5.34 22.60 3.20
N GLY A 12 -5.34 22.31 1.90
CA GLY A 12 -6.37 22.74 0.98
C GLY A 12 -7.52 21.72 0.93
N MET A 13 -8.75 22.17 1.05
CA MET A 13 -9.93 21.32 0.96
C MET A 13 -10.88 21.87 -0.10
N VAL A 14 -11.40 20.97 -0.93
CA VAL A 14 -12.49 21.26 -1.86
C VAL A 14 -13.72 20.51 -1.34
N PHE A 15 -14.76 21.25 -1.03
CA PHE A 15 -16.04 20.69 -0.57
C PHE A 15 -16.93 20.37 -1.75
N ALA A 16 -17.73 19.33 -1.62
CA ALA A 16 -18.78 19.03 -2.59
C ALA A 16 -19.96 20.00 -2.38
N ASP A 17 -20.52 20.50 -3.47
CA ASP A 17 -21.69 21.39 -3.43
C ASP A 17 -22.96 20.63 -3.02
N GLU A 18 -23.01 19.33 -3.30
CA GLU A 18 -24.11 18.44 -2.98
C GLU A 18 -23.60 17.17 -2.27
N ARG A 19 -24.52 16.42 -1.65
CA ARG A 19 -24.17 15.14 -1.02
C ARG A 19 -23.68 14.15 -2.08
N PRO A 20 -22.46 13.63 -1.95
CA PRO A 20 -21.92 12.68 -2.93
C PRO A 20 -22.72 11.37 -2.94
N GLU A 21 -22.95 10.84 -4.13
CA GLU A 21 -23.60 9.53 -4.32
C GLU A 21 -22.73 8.39 -3.80
N HIS A 22 -21.41 8.52 -3.96
CA HIS A 22 -20.44 7.54 -3.50
C HIS A 22 -19.40 8.16 -2.57
N LEU A 23 -19.05 7.43 -1.51
CA LEU A 23 -17.98 7.81 -0.58
C LEU A 23 -16.76 6.93 -0.81
N VAL A 24 -15.61 7.57 -0.95
CA VAL A 24 -14.32 6.87 -0.98
C VAL A 24 -13.83 6.67 0.45
N SER A 25 -13.40 5.45 0.76
CA SER A 25 -12.77 5.12 2.04
C SER A 25 -11.35 4.60 1.83
N VAL A 26 -10.48 4.85 2.80
CA VAL A 26 -9.11 4.35 2.81
C VAL A 26 -9.02 3.22 3.83
N HIS A 27 -8.47 2.09 3.41
CA HIS A 27 -8.24 0.93 4.26
C HIS A 27 -6.76 0.60 4.32
N GLY A 28 -6.20 0.51 5.54
CA GLY A 28 -4.82 0.10 5.75
C GLY A 28 -4.68 -1.43 5.79
N ILE A 29 -3.67 -1.94 5.08
CA ILE A 29 -3.23 -3.34 5.16
C ILE A 29 -1.83 -3.31 5.74
N ALA A 30 -1.64 -3.80 6.95
CA ALA A 30 -0.38 -3.71 7.66
C ALA A 30 -0.02 -5.03 8.36
N GLN A 31 1.30 -5.21 8.62
CA GLN A 31 1.80 -6.26 9.49
C GLN A 31 2.23 -5.64 10.83
N PRO A 32 1.37 -5.69 11.88
CA PRO A 32 1.65 -5.02 13.15
C PRO A 32 2.81 -5.64 13.94
N ARG A 33 3.22 -6.85 13.56
CA ARG A 33 4.35 -7.57 14.17
C ARG A 33 5.59 -7.57 13.27
N LEU A 34 5.76 -6.50 12.47
CA LEU A 34 6.92 -6.36 11.61
C LEU A 34 8.21 -6.40 12.45
N ALA A 35 9.08 -7.35 12.12
CA ALA A 35 10.41 -7.46 12.70
C ALA A 35 11.38 -7.88 11.59
N ILE A 36 12.27 -6.99 11.22
CA ILE A 36 13.25 -7.24 10.15
C ILE A 36 14.57 -7.64 10.83
N PRO A 37 15.08 -8.88 10.60
CA PRO A 37 16.32 -9.32 11.21
C PRO A 37 17.50 -8.42 10.83
N PRO A 38 18.44 -8.19 11.73
CA PRO A 38 19.70 -7.51 11.39
C PRO A 38 20.44 -8.27 10.29
N GLY A 39 20.99 -7.53 9.31
CA GLY A 39 21.76 -8.08 8.20
C GLY A 39 20.95 -8.77 7.10
N ALA A 40 19.63 -8.86 7.23
CA ALA A 40 18.78 -9.44 6.19
C ALA A 40 18.73 -8.52 4.97
N ASP A 41 19.13 -9.00 3.81
CA ASP A 41 19.18 -8.24 2.56
C ASP A 41 17.92 -8.38 1.68
N ASN A 42 17.02 -9.31 2.02
CA ASN A 42 15.77 -9.54 1.30
C ASN A 42 14.69 -10.18 2.19
N HIS A 43 14.34 -9.53 3.29
CA HIS A 43 13.33 -10.02 4.22
C HIS A 43 11.93 -9.80 3.67
N GLU A 44 11.19 -10.88 3.42
CA GLU A 44 9.82 -10.84 2.93
C GLU A 44 8.80 -10.75 4.07
N VAL A 45 7.81 -9.90 3.90
CA VAL A 45 6.68 -9.72 4.81
C VAL A 45 5.39 -9.71 4.03
N VAL A 46 4.43 -10.53 4.45
CA VAL A 46 3.12 -10.63 3.81
C VAL A 46 2.03 -10.15 4.76
N ALA A 47 1.08 -9.40 4.22
CA ALA A 47 -0.16 -9.05 4.88
C ALA A 47 -1.33 -9.28 3.93
N THR A 48 -2.52 -9.56 4.46
CA THR A 48 -3.70 -9.84 3.66
C THR A 48 -4.92 -9.09 4.17
N GLN A 49 -5.82 -8.74 3.25
CA GLN A 49 -7.11 -8.14 3.54
C GLN A 49 -8.21 -8.89 2.79
N PRO A 50 -9.07 -9.63 3.49
CA PRO A 50 -10.26 -10.25 2.89
C PRO A 50 -11.26 -9.20 2.41
N ILE A 51 -11.87 -9.45 1.26
CA ILE A 51 -12.93 -8.65 0.64
C ILE A 51 -14.26 -9.36 0.93
N SER A 52 -15.01 -8.85 1.90
CA SER A 52 -16.28 -9.48 2.36
C SER A 52 -17.50 -9.13 1.49
N ARG A 53 -17.40 -8.09 0.68
CA ARG A 53 -18.42 -7.63 -0.27
C ARG A 53 -17.76 -7.12 -1.54
N GLU A 54 -18.48 -7.08 -2.64
CA GLU A 54 -17.97 -6.46 -3.87
C GLU A 54 -17.42 -5.06 -3.57
N THR A 55 -16.20 -4.80 -4.00
CA THR A 55 -15.45 -3.58 -3.65
C THR A 55 -14.75 -3.05 -4.88
N THR A 56 -14.99 -1.76 -5.18
CA THR A 56 -14.29 -1.04 -6.24
C THR A 56 -13.07 -0.33 -5.68
N ILE A 57 -11.90 -0.63 -6.23
CA ILE A 57 -10.61 -0.05 -5.87
C ILE A 57 -10.26 1.06 -6.86
N LEU A 58 -9.85 2.20 -6.37
CA LEU A 58 -9.48 3.37 -7.17
C LEU A 58 -7.98 3.62 -7.21
N ALA A 59 -7.28 3.29 -6.13
CA ALA A 59 -5.85 3.55 -6.00
C ALA A 59 -5.19 2.65 -4.95
N PHE A 60 -3.88 2.51 -5.06
CA PHE A 60 -3.00 1.92 -4.05
C PHE A 60 -2.00 2.95 -3.53
N PHE A 61 -1.66 2.84 -2.26
CA PHE A 61 -0.65 3.67 -1.63
C PHE A 61 0.34 2.78 -0.87
N PRO A 62 1.37 2.26 -1.55
CA PRO A 62 2.42 1.48 -0.90
C PRO A 62 3.25 2.39 0.00
N HIS A 63 3.39 1.99 1.26
CA HIS A 63 4.17 2.74 2.25
C HIS A 63 5.12 1.82 3.00
N MET A 64 6.40 2.13 2.92
CA MET A 64 7.46 1.54 3.73
C MET A 64 8.40 2.66 4.20
N HIS A 65 9.24 2.33 5.18
CA HIS A 65 10.32 3.22 5.61
C HIS A 65 11.63 2.94 4.88
N LEU A 66 12.74 3.51 5.38
CA LEU A 66 14.06 3.52 4.72
C LEU A 66 14.60 2.13 4.33
N ARG A 67 14.17 1.05 5.02
CA ARG A 67 14.59 -0.32 4.70
C ARG A 67 13.72 -1.01 3.64
N GLY A 68 12.72 -0.29 3.08
CA GLY A 68 11.89 -0.82 2.00
C GLY A 68 12.69 -1.05 0.73
N LYS A 69 12.52 -2.23 0.11
CA LYS A 69 13.24 -2.67 -1.10
C LYS A 69 12.31 -2.86 -2.29
N ALA A 70 11.19 -3.55 -2.10
CA ALA A 70 10.18 -3.79 -3.13
C ALA A 70 8.80 -3.97 -2.51
N PHE A 71 7.74 -3.76 -3.30
CA PHE A 71 6.37 -3.82 -2.83
C PHE A 71 5.44 -4.36 -3.92
N LYS A 72 4.48 -5.22 -3.55
CA LYS A 72 3.55 -5.81 -4.50
C LYS A 72 2.16 -5.96 -3.92
N TYR A 73 1.15 -5.61 -4.71
CA TYR A 73 -0.25 -5.92 -4.44
C TYR A 73 -0.75 -6.97 -5.42
N GLU A 74 -1.47 -7.95 -4.90
CA GLU A 74 -2.13 -8.99 -5.68
C GLU A 74 -3.57 -9.20 -5.18
N ALA A 75 -4.49 -9.53 -6.09
CA ALA A 75 -5.79 -10.07 -5.74
C ALA A 75 -5.76 -11.59 -5.91
N VAL A 76 -6.15 -12.30 -4.86
CA VAL A 76 -6.49 -13.71 -4.93
C VAL A 76 -8.01 -13.79 -5.04
N LEU A 77 -8.51 -14.26 -6.19
CA LEU A 77 -9.93 -14.35 -6.48
C LEU A 77 -10.58 -15.59 -5.81
N PRO A 78 -11.90 -15.64 -5.64
CA PRO A 78 -12.59 -16.77 -5.02
C PRO A 78 -12.29 -18.14 -5.65
N GLY A 79 -11.96 -18.17 -6.93
CA GLY A 79 -11.55 -19.38 -7.65
C GLY A 79 -10.10 -19.83 -7.43
N GLY A 80 -9.32 -19.04 -6.68
CA GLY A 80 -7.90 -19.29 -6.43
C GLY A 80 -6.94 -18.62 -7.43
N ASP A 81 -7.45 -18.04 -8.50
CA ASP A 81 -6.64 -17.28 -9.45
C ASP A 81 -6.02 -16.05 -8.77
N THR A 82 -4.80 -15.74 -9.14
CA THR A 82 -4.07 -14.58 -8.62
C THR A 82 -3.79 -13.59 -9.74
N GLN A 83 -4.13 -12.33 -9.49
CA GLN A 83 -3.88 -11.21 -10.39
C GLN A 83 -2.96 -10.19 -9.71
N THR A 84 -1.87 -9.80 -10.38
CA THR A 84 -1.04 -8.68 -9.93
C THR A 84 -1.76 -7.36 -10.17
N LEU A 85 -1.89 -6.55 -9.13
CA LEU A 85 -2.58 -5.26 -9.16
C LEU A 85 -1.60 -4.08 -9.28
N LEU A 86 -0.48 -4.18 -8.57
CA LEU A 86 0.62 -3.22 -8.61
C LEU A 86 1.91 -3.95 -8.24
N ASP A 87 2.97 -3.72 -9.00
CA ASP A 87 4.31 -4.26 -8.72
C ASP A 87 5.33 -3.11 -8.75
N ILE A 88 6.05 -2.96 -7.64
CA ILE A 88 7.12 -1.98 -7.45
C ILE A 88 8.40 -2.76 -7.12
N PRO A 89 9.14 -3.23 -8.14
CA PRO A 89 10.32 -4.07 -7.93
C PRO A 89 11.49 -3.33 -7.30
N ARG A 90 11.43 -2.00 -7.27
CA ARG A 90 12.41 -1.11 -6.64
C ARG A 90 11.72 0.05 -5.96
N TYR A 91 11.47 -0.11 -4.65
CA TYR A 91 10.85 0.93 -3.82
C TYR A 91 11.85 2.05 -3.53
N ASP A 92 11.37 3.29 -3.58
CA ASP A 92 12.13 4.48 -3.18
C ASP A 92 11.35 5.21 -2.07
N PHE A 93 11.98 5.38 -0.90
CA PHE A 93 11.40 6.08 0.23
C PHE A 93 11.00 7.53 -0.11
N ASN A 94 11.72 8.18 -1.02
CA ASN A 94 11.43 9.55 -1.45
C ASN A 94 10.35 9.63 -2.53
N TRP A 95 9.86 8.48 -3.02
CA TRP A 95 8.83 8.38 -4.06
C TRP A 95 7.59 7.65 -3.56
N GLN A 96 6.95 8.22 -2.52
CA GLN A 96 5.76 7.66 -1.90
C GLN A 96 4.50 8.30 -2.48
N LEU A 97 4.01 7.76 -3.59
CA LEU A 97 2.87 8.29 -4.31
C LEU A 97 1.64 7.37 -4.17
N SER A 98 0.47 7.97 -4.34
CA SER A 98 -0.77 7.23 -4.59
C SER A 98 -0.81 6.81 -6.05
N TYR A 99 -0.85 5.51 -6.30
CA TYR A 99 -0.98 4.91 -7.62
C TYR A 99 -2.45 4.78 -7.97
N ARG A 100 -2.98 5.79 -8.65
CA ARG A 100 -4.34 5.77 -9.14
C ARG A 100 -4.45 4.85 -10.35
N LEU A 101 -5.44 3.96 -10.31
CA LEU A 101 -5.71 3.06 -11.43
C LEU A 101 -6.26 3.86 -12.63
N ALA A 102 -5.89 3.46 -13.85
CA ALA A 102 -6.42 4.06 -15.08
C ALA A 102 -7.93 3.84 -15.18
N GLU A 103 -8.38 2.65 -14.78
CA GLU A 103 -9.78 2.30 -14.66
C GLU A 103 -10.03 1.71 -13.25
N PRO A 104 -11.17 2.03 -12.63
CA PRO A 104 -11.55 1.41 -11.36
C PRO A 104 -11.59 -0.12 -11.47
N LEU A 105 -11.05 -0.82 -10.47
CA LEU A 105 -11.02 -2.28 -10.42
C LEU A 105 -12.06 -2.78 -9.42
N THR A 106 -13.02 -3.55 -9.88
CA THR A 106 -14.00 -4.19 -9.00
C THR A 106 -13.57 -5.61 -8.66
N LEU A 107 -13.40 -5.90 -7.38
CA LEU A 107 -13.13 -7.23 -6.85
C LEU A 107 -14.42 -7.84 -6.25
N PRO A 108 -14.77 -9.09 -6.59
CA PRO A 108 -15.93 -9.75 -6.03
C PRO A 108 -15.73 -10.09 -4.55
N ALA A 109 -16.83 -10.25 -3.83
CA ALA A 109 -16.82 -10.81 -2.48
C ALA A 109 -16.12 -12.17 -2.44
N GLY A 110 -15.38 -12.44 -1.38
CA GLY A 110 -14.56 -13.66 -1.24
C GLY A 110 -13.15 -13.53 -1.84
N SER A 111 -12.83 -12.43 -2.53
CA SER A 111 -11.45 -12.12 -2.90
C SER A 111 -10.60 -11.78 -1.67
N THR A 112 -9.29 -11.83 -1.81
CA THR A 112 -8.33 -11.36 -0.80
C THR A 112 -7.28 -10.49 -1.47
N ILE A 113 -7.05 -9.29 -0.96
CA ILE A 113 -5.87 -8.51 -1.34
C ILE A 113 -4.69 -9.06 -0.53
N ARG A 114 -3.65 -9.48 -1.22
CA ARG A 114 -2.37 -9.88 -0.64
C ARG A 114 -1.35 -8.79 -0.94
N VAL A 115 -0.67 -8.37 0.08
CA VAL A 115 0.41 -7.39 0.01
C VAL A 115 1.70 -8.10 0.40
N THR A 116 2.72 -7.98 -0.43
CA THR A 116 4.06 -8.47 -0.15
C THR A 116 5.02 -7.30 -0.18
N ALA A 117 5.77 -7.13 0.89
CA ALA A 117 6.83 -6.14 1.03
C ALA A 117 8.16 -6.84 1.27
N TRP A 118 9.20 -6.39 0.60
CA TRP A 118 10.57 -6.86 0.82
C TRP A 118 11.41 -5.74 1.43
N TYR A 119 12.24 -6.10 2.38
CA TYR A 119 13.09 -5.18 3.12
C TYR A 119 14.56 -5.58 3.00
N ASP A 120 15.42 -4.58 2.96
CA ASP A 120 16.87 -4.71 3.05
C ASP A 120 17.36 -4.01 4.33
N ASN A 121 17.78 -4.82 5.31
CA ASN A 121 18.34 -4.35 6.58
C ASN A 121 19.84 -4.74 6.69
N SER A 122 20.49 -4.91 5.55
CA SER A 122 21.91 -5.16 5.48
C SER A 122 22.73 -3.87 5.64
N ASP A 123 24.04 -4.04 5.84
CA ASP A 123 24.98 -2.92 5.90
C ASP A 123 25.18 -2.20 4.55
N LYS A 124 24.62 -2.74 3.46
CA LYS A 124 24.74 -2.20 2.11
C LYS A 124 23.61 -1.23 1.73
N ASN A 125 22.57 -1.14 2.56
CA ASN A 125 21.42 -0.26 2.35
C ASN A 125 21.58 1.04 3.11
#